data_64ed067dcf93f1a29ceba01e5a599f71
#
_entry.id   64ed067dcf93f1a29ceba01e5a599f71
#
_cell.length_a   1.000
_cell.length_b   1.000
_cell.length_c   1.000
_cell.angle_alpha   90.00
_cell.angle_beta   90.00
_cell.angle_gamma   90.00
#
_symmetry.space_group_name_H-M   'P 1'
#
loop_
_entity.id
_entity.type
_entity.pdbx_description
1 polymer ?
#
loop_
_entity_poly.entity_id
_entity_poly.type
_entity_poly.pdbx_seq_one_letter_code
_entity_poly.pdbx_strand_id
1 'polypeptide(L)'
;XEGLAGVLAWQQEQAVDCLYFLADPNLPDSLRLAEANGFHLVDLRVTLESSGELPQSLPAGVRPWQPRDRDALRAIARISHRDSRFYFDGHFPAERCDALYETWIDKSLDGYADAALVADVDGCAAGYITCHRDPQEGRIGLVAVHPDFQGRALGQ
;
A
#
# COMPACT_ATOMS: atom_id res chain seq x y z
N UNK A 1 16.92 -20.65 13.96
CA UNK A 1 17.35 -20.55 13.59
C UNK A 1 17.65 -21.02 12.54
N GLU A 2 17.51 -22.19 12.57
CA GLU A 2 17.82 -22.95 11.36
C GLU A 2 17.10 -22.42 10.12
N GLY A 3 15.84 -22.02 10.28
CA GLY A 3 15.04 -21.51 9.16
C GLY A 3 15.63 -20.26 8.52
N LEU A 4 16.02 -19.26 9.31
CA LEU A 4 16.55 -18.01 8.75
C LEU A 4 17.91 -18.25 8.09
N ALA A 5 18.77 -19.05 8.69
CA ALA A 5 20.07 -19.37 8.09
C ALA A 5 19.92 -20.00 6.69
N GLY A 6 18.93 -20.88 6.52
CA GLY A 6 18.63 -21.47 5.22
C GLY A 6 18.15 -20.43 4.20
N VAL A 7 17.30 -19.49 4.64
CA VAL A 7 16.82 -18.41 3.75
C VAL A 7 17.98 -17.50 3.34
N LEU A 8 18.88 -17.16 4.27
CA LEU A 8 20.01 -16.30 3.95
C LEU A 8 21.00 -17.01 2.99
N ALA A 9 21.24 -18.30 3.19
CA ALA A 9 22.06 -19.09 2.25
C ALA A 9 21.43 -19.10 0.85
N TRP A 10 20.12 -19.38 0.78
CA TRP A 10 19.38 -19.36 -0.47
C TRP A 10 19.45 -17.99 -1.14
N GLN A 11 19.28 -16.91 -0.36
CA GLN A 11 19.35 -15.56 -0.86
C GLN A 11 20.71 -15.28 -1.54
N GLN A 12 21.79 -15.72 -0.91
CA GLN A 12 23.13 -15.57 -1.48
C GLN A 12 23.30 -16.41 -2.76
N GLU A 13 22.84 -17.66 -2.74
CA GLU A 13 22.93 -18.54 -3.91
C GLU A 13 22.16 -17.99 -5.11
N GLN A 14 21.00 -17.39 -4.85
CA GLN A 14 20.13 -16.85 -5.90
C GLN A 14 20.47 -15.40 -6.27
N ALA A 15 21.48 -14.80 -5.62
CA ALA A 15 21.88 -13.41 -5.82
C ALA A 15 20.69 -12.45 -5.67
N VAL A 16 19.87 -12.67 -4.63
CA VAL A 16 18.72 -11.81 -4.33
C VAL A 16 19.24 -10.55 -3.65
N ASP A 17 18.97 -9.39 -4.24
CA ASP A 17 19.50 -8.10 -3.78
C ASP A 17 18.76 -7.54 -2.56
N CYS A 18 17.50 -7.95 -2.34
CA CYS A 18 16.70 -7.40 -1.25
C CYS A 18 15.83 -8.49 -0.63
N LEU A 19 15.83 -8.57 0.68
CA LEU A 19 15.03 -9.53 1.44
C LEU A 19 14.30 -8.79 2.54
N TYR A 20 12.97 -8.85 2.54
CA TYR A 20 12.16 -8.31 3.64
C TYR A 20 11.72 -9.44 4.56
N PHE A 21 11.87 -9.20 5.85
CA PHE A 21 11.45 -10.09 6.91
C PHE A 21 10.32 -9.43 7.70
N LEU A 22 9.13 -10.02 7.67
CA LEU A 22 8.00 -9.51 8.44
C LEU A 22 8.05 -10.13 9.84
N ALA A 23 8.59 -9.40 10.80
CA ALA A 23 8.73 -9.86 12.18
C ALA A 23 7.41 -9.68 12.93
N ASP A 24 7.00 -10.70 13.69
CA ASP A 24 5.84 -10.63 14.57
C ASP A 24 6.28 -9.91 15.88
N PRO A 25 5.67 -8.76 16.20
CA PRO A 25 6.06 -8.03 17.42
C PRO A 25 5.72 -8.79 18.71
N ASN A 26 4.84 -9.79 18.65
CA ASN A 26 4.50 -10.61 19.81
C ASN A 26 5.53 -11.72 20.05
N LEU A 27 6.52 -11.87 19.17
CA LEU A 27 7.59 -12.86 19.29
C LEU A 27 8.93 -12.13 19.38
N PRO A 28 9.35 -11.73 20.60
CA PRO A 28 10.57 -10.93 20.77
C PRO A 28 11.82 -11.59 20.17
N ASP A 29 11.85 -12.90 20.13
CA ASP A 29 12.99 -13.62 19.57
C ASP A 29 13.07 -13.47 18.04
N SER A 30 11.94 -13.23 17.35
CA SER A 30 11.97 -12.98 15.92
C SER A 30 12.62 -11.62 15.61
N LEU A 31 12.36 -10.61 16.45
CA LEU A 31 12.98 -9.29 16.32
C LEU A 31 14.50 -9.39 16.56
N ARG A 32 14.89 -10.03 17.67
CA ARG A 32 16.32 -10.22 17.99
C ARG A 32 17.05 -11.00 16.90
N LEU A 33 16.38 -12.01 16.34
CA LEU A 33 16.94 -12.80 15.25
C LEU A 33 17.19 -11.95 14.01
N ALA A 34 16.22 -11.09 13.65
CA ALA A 34 16.37 -10.18 12.52
C ALA A 34 17.56 -9.23 12.74
N GLU A 35 17.60 -8.57 13.90
CA GLU A 35 18.68 -7.63 14.26
C GLU A 35 20.06 -8.32 14.24
N ALA A 36 20.14 -9.52 14.80
CA ALA A 36 21.40 -10.28 14.85
C ALA A 36 21.90 -10.70 13.47
N ASN A 37 21.01 -10.68 12.45
CA ASN A 37 21.35 -11.04 11.08
C ASN A 37 21.36 -9.82 10.13
N GLY A 38 21.47 -8.61 10.68
CA GLY A 38 21.70 -7.40 9.90
C GLY A 38 20.46 -6.80 9.24
N PHE A 39 19.25 -7.25 9.62
CA PHE A 39 18.05 -6.60 9.13
C PHE A 39 17.87 -5.25 9.83
N HIS A 40 17.38 -4.27 9.10
CA HIS A 40 17.06 -2.95 9.63
C HIS A 40 15.56 -2.73 9.55
N LEU A 41 15.01 -2.03 10.53
CA LEU A 41 13.58 -1.68 10.52
C LEU A 41 13.34 -0.67 9.40
N VAL A 42 12.45 -0.99 8.46
CA VAL A 42 12.12 -0.12 7.33
C VAL A 42 10.62 0.20 7.25
N ASP A 43 9.79 -0.47 8.04
CA ASP A 43 8.34 -0.24 8.01
C ASP A 43 7.70 -0.80 9.27
N LEU A 44 6.61 -0.18 9.70
CA LEU A 44 5.73 -0.69 10.75
C LEU A 44 4.35 -0.90 10.15
N ARG A 45 3.94 -2.16 10.04
CA ARG A 45 2.65 -2.50 9.46
C ARG A 45 1.58 -2.59 10.56
N VAL A 46 0.57 -1.74 10.48
CA VAL A 46 -0.59 -1.79 11.38
C VAL A 46 -1.81 -2.18 10.54
N THR A 47 -2.50 -3.23 10.96
CA THR A 47 -3.75 -3.64 10.34
C THR A 47 -4.91 -3.18 11.21
N LEU A 48 -5.81 -2.39 10.64
CA LEU A 48 -7.01 -1.93 11.31
C LEU A 48 -8.20 -2.68 10.72
N GLU A 49 -9.11 -3.07 11.59
CA GLU A 49 -10.32 -3.79 11.19
C GLU A 49 -11.54 -3.06 11.73
N SER A 50 -12.63 -3.09 10.97
CA SER A 50 -13.93 -2.60 11.39
C SER A 50 -14.95 -3.70 11.21
N SER A 51 -15.75 -3.94 12.23
CA SER A 51 -16.86 -4.90 12.19
C SER A 51 -18.22 -4.19 12.15
N GLY A 52 -18.22 -2.88 11.91
CA GLY A 52 -19.48 -2.12 11.84
C GLY A 52 -20.29 -2.42 10.58
N GLU A 53 -21.54 -2.00 10.60
CA GLU A 53 -22.41 -2.12 9.42
C GLU A 53 -21.87 -1.22 8.30
N LEU A 54 -21.77 -1.78 7.11
CA LEU A 54 -21.37 -1.00 5.95
C LEU A 54 -22.53 -0.09 5.50
N PRO A 55 -22.20 1.13 5.06
CA PRO A 55 -23.24 2.01 4.54
C PRO A 55 -23.88 1.39 3.28
N GLN A 56 -25.16 1.58 3.13
CA GLN A 56 -25.91 1.03 2.00
C GLN A 56 -25.69 1.81 0.70
N SER A 57 -25.09 2.96 0.78
CA SER A 57 -24.79 3.79 -0.39
C SER A 57 -23.46 4.50 -0.21
N LEU A 58 -22.86 4.88 -1.30
CA LEU A 58 -21.62 5.66 -1.26
C LEU A 58 -21.90 7.04 -0.65
N PRO A 59 -20.97 7.56 0.15
CA PRO A 59 -21.07 8.93 0.66
C PRO A 59 -21.12 9.96 -0.46
N ALA A 60 -21.67 11.12 -0.16
CA ALA A 60 -21.67 12.23 -1.12
C ALA A 60 -20.22 12.59 -1.50
N GLY A 61 -19.98 12.82 -2.79
CA GLY A 61 -18.65 13.10 -3.28
C GLY A 61 -17.77 11.87 -3.51
N VAL A 62 -18.33 10.67 -3.32
CA VAL A 62 -17.61 9.42 -3.64
C VAL A 62 -18.33 8.71 -4.78
N ARG A 63 -17.57 8.28 -5.77
CA ARG A 63 -18.13 7.58 -6.93
C ARG A 63 -17.17 6.50 -7.44
N PRO A 64 -17.67 5.54 -8.22
CA PRO A 64 -16.77 4.64 -8.94
C PRO A 64 -15.82 5.41 -9.85
N TRP A 65 -14.60 4.88 -10.00
CA TRP A 65 -13.63 5.47 -10.91
C TRP A 65 -14.11 5.37 -12.37
N GLN A 66 -13.60 6.22 -13.22
CA GLN A 66 -13.88 6.22 -14.64
C GLN A 66 -12.57 6.33 -15.42
N PRO A 67 -12.53 5.86 -16.69
CA PRO A 67 -11.27 5.92 -17.47
C PRO A 67 -10.63 7.31 -17.53
N ARG A 68 -11.44 8.37 -17.52
CA ARG A 68 -10.94 9.75 -17.51
C ARG A 68 -10.15 10.10 -16.24
N ASP A 69 -10.32 9.36 -15.16
CA ASP A 69 -9.64 9.65 -13.89
C ASP A 69 -8.21 9.07 -13.86
N ARG A 70 -7.88 8.13 -14.75
CA ARG A 70 -6.65 7.33 -14.67
C ARG A 70 -5.40 8.19 -14.47
N ASP A 71 -5.23 9.22 -15.27
CA ASP A 71 -4.03 10.05 -15.19
C ASP A 71 -3.94 10.79 -13.86
N ALA A 72 -5.09 11.28 -13.34
CA ALA A 72 -5.12 11.92 -12.03
C ALA A 72 -4.78 10.92 -10.90
N LEU A 73 -5.34 9.71 -10.98
CA LEU A 73 -5.07 8.68 -9.97
C LEU A 73 -3.60 8.25 -10.00
N ARG A 74 -2.99 8.13 -11.17
CA ARG A 74 -1.55 7.85 -11.30
C ARG A 74 -0.73 8.98 -10.65
N ALA A 75 -1.08 10.24 -10.94
CA ALA A 75 -0.38 11.38 -10.35
C ALA A 75 -0.48 11.37 -8.83
N ILE A 76 -1.67 11.07 -8.29
CA ILE A 76 -1.87 10.96 -6.84
C ILE A 76 -1.02 9.81 -6.28
N ALA A 77 -1.05 8.64 -6.91
CA ALA A 77 -0.30 7.47 -6.44
C ALA A 77 1.20 7.76 -6.38
N ARG A 78 1.72 8.45 -7.39
CA ARG A 78 3.13 8.81 -7.49
C ARG A 78 3.62 9.65 -6.30
N ILE A 79 2.77 10.53 -5.76
CA ILE A 79 3.21 11.51 -4.75
C ILE A 79 2.77 11.17 -3.33
N SER A 80 1.82 10.24 -3.14
CA SER A 80 1.12 10.08 -1.86
C SER A 80 1.70 9.01 -0.95
N HIS A 81 2.55 8.11 -1.45
CA HIS A 81 3.02 6.95 -0.67
C HIS A 81 4.47 7.10 -0.22
N ARG A 82 4.88 8.33 0.04
CA ARG A 82 6.28 8.67 0.37
C ARG A 82 6.77 8.09 1.69
N ASP A 83 5.85 7.69 2.57
CA ASP A 83 6.19 7.12 3.87
C ASP A 83 6.42 5.62 3.83
N SER A 84 6.33 5.00 2.66
CA SER A 84 6.46 3.54 2.57
C SER A 84 7.92 3.08 2.67
N ARG A 85 8.07 1.79 3.00
CA ARG A 85 9.39 1.16 3.12
C ARG A 85 10.27 1.36 1.88
N PHE A 86 9.69 1.44 0.70
CA PHE A 86 10.46 1.56 -0.53
C PHE A 86 11.24 2.87 -0.60
N TYR A 87 10.65 3.96 -0.11
CA TYR A 87 11.35 5.24 -0.01
C TYR A 87 12.25 5.28 1.22
N PHE A 88 11.79 4.73 2.33
CA PHE A 88 12.53 4.76 3.60
C PHE A 88 13.81 3.94 3.55
N ASP A 89 13.77 2.80 2.85
CA ASP A 89 14.91 1.86 2.74
C ASP A 89 16.17 2.55 2.21
N GLY A 90 16.01 3.48 1.26
CA GLY A 90 17.14 4.22 0.71
C GLY A 90 17.92 3.48 -0.37
N HIS A 91 17.62 2.22 -0.64
CA HIS A 91 18.30 1.42 -1.66
C HIS A 91 17.59 1.46 -3.01
N PHE A 92 16.37 1.99 -3.07
CA PHE A 92 15.59 2.06 -4.30
C PHE A 92 15.57 3.50 -4.81
N PRO A 93 15.94 3.74 -6.10
CA PRO A 93 15.81 5.08 -6.66
C PRO A 93 14.37 5.60 -6.58
N ALA A 94 14.21 6.87 -6.24
CA ALA A 94 12.88 7.46 -6.04
C ALA A 94 11.97 7.29 -7.27
N GLU A 95 12.55 7.41 -8.48
CA GLU A 95 11.79 7.23 -9.71
C GLU A 95 11.23 5.81 -9.86
N ARG A 96 11.93 4.82 -9.31
CA ARG A 96 11.45 3.43 -9.31
C ARG A 96 10.33 3.25 -8.31
N CYS A 97 10.42 3.92 -7.15
CA CYS A 97 9.33 3.91 -6.17
C CYS A 97 8.09 4.59 -6.73
N ASP A 98 8.27 5.74 -7.39
CA ASP A 98 7.17 6.44 -8.08
C ASP A 98 6.50 5.51 -9.10
N ALA A 99 7.30 4.88 -9.97
CA ALA A 99 6.79 3.97 -11.01
C ALA A 99 6.08 2.74 -10.41
N LEU A 100 6.53 2.26 -9.25
CA LEU A 100 5.88 1.15 -8.56
C LEU A 100 4.43 1.50 -8.21
N TYR A 101 4.21 2.66 -7.60
CA TYR A 101 2.86 3.07 -7.18
C TYR A 101 1.98 3.40 -8.38
N GLU A 102 2.55 4.00 -9.45
CA GLU A 102 1.81 4.17 -10.71
C GLU A 102 1.38 2.81 -11.29
N THR A 103 2.28 1.83 -11.28
CA THR A 103 1.98 0.48 -11.76
C THR A 103 0.91 -0.19 -10.90
N TRP A 104 0.98 -0.02 -9.59
CA TRP A 104 0.01 -0.65 -8.70
C TRP A 104 -1.39 -0.06 -8.87
N ILE A 105 -1.51 1.26 -9.03
CA ILE A 105 -2.83 1.82 -9.27
C ILE A 105 -3.35 1.38 -10.65
N ASP A 106 -2.51 1.39 -11.69
CA ASP A 106 -2.93 0.91 -13.03
C ASP A 106 -3.45 -0.53 -12.97
N LYS A 107 -2.70 -1.44 -12.34
CA LYS A 107 -3.13 -2.83 -12.20
C LYS A 107 -4.46 -2.93 -11.45
N SER A 108 -4.64 -2.12 -10.41
CA SER A 108 -5.91 -2.12 -9.65
C SER A 108 -7.08 -1.69 -10.54
N LEU A 109 -6.88 -0.64 -11.35
CA LEU A 109 -7.91 -0.14 -12.28
C LEU A 109 -8.18 -1.12 -13.42
N ASP A 110 -7.19 -1.92 -13.78
CA ASP A 110 -7.31 -2.91 -14.87
C ASP A 110 -7.87 -4.26 -14.38
N GLY A 111 -8.43 -4.30 -13.17
CA GLY A 111 -9.17 -5.45 -12.68
C GLY A 111 -8.48 -6.28 -11.59
N TYR A 112 -7.30 -5.86 -11.12
CA TYR A 112 -6.69 -6.51 -9.96
C TYR A 112 -7.49 -6.20 -8.68
N ALA A 113 -8.06 -5.00 -8.58
CA ALA A 113 -9.00 -4.68 -7.50
C ALA A 113 -10.43 -4.97 -7.94
N ASP A 114 -11.27 -5.44 -7.00
CA ASP A 114 -12.68 -5.68 -7.27
C ASP A 114 -13.46 -4.38 -7.46
N ALA A 115 -12.99 -3.30 -6.83
CA ALA A 115 -13.59 -1.98 -6.99
C ALA A 115 -12.54 -0.90 -6.78
N ALA A 116 -12.73 0.21 -7.45
CA ALA A 116 -11.97 1.44 -7.20
C ALA A 116 -12.96 2.60 -7.11
N LEU A 117 -12.82 3.41 -6.07
CA LEU A 117 -13.67 4.56 -5.84
C LEU A 117 -12.80 5.82 -5.82
N VAL A 118 -13.42 6.92 -6.20
CA VAL A 118 -12.77 8.23 -6.31
C VAL A 118 -13.48 9.21 -5.37
N ALA A 119 -12.73 9.97 -4.60
CA ALA A 119 -13.24 11.16 -3.93
C ALA A 119 -13.25 12.26 -4.98
N ASP A 120 -14.45 12.70 -5.35
CA ASP A 120 -14.67 13.71 -6.39
C ASP A 120 -14.91 15.06 -5.74
N VAL A 121 -14.07 16.03 -6.06
CA VAL A 121 -14.24 17.42 -5.60
C VAL A 121 -14.38 18.29 -6.85
N ASP A 122 -15.57 18.82 -7.06
CA ASP A 122 -15.90 19.70 -8.17
C ASP A 122 -15.52 19.10 -9.55
N GLY A 123 -15.74 17.79 -9.70
CA GLY A 123 -15.46 17.08 -10.95
C GLY A 123 -14.02 16.60 -11.09
N CYS A 124 -13.18 16.85 -10.10
CA CYS A 124 -11.78 16.43 -10.11
C CYS A 124 -11.56 15.25 -9.15
N ALA A 125 -10.78 14.28 -9.59
CA ALA A 125 -10.38 13.16 -8.72
C ALA A 125 -9.36 13.69 -7.68
N ALA A 126 -9.82 13.81 -6.43
CA ALA A 126 -9.02 14.34 -5.33
C ALA A 126 -8.37 13.24 -4.48
N GLY A 127 -8.84 12.00 -4.61
CA GLY A 127 -8.32 10.86 -3.89
C GLY A 127 -8.93 9.58 -4.41
N TYR A 128 -8.43 8.46 -3.94
CA TYR A 128 -8.95 7.16 -4.37
C TYR A 128 -8.80 6.12 -3.26
N ILE A 129 -9.61 5.07 -3.39
CA ILE A 129 -9.47 3.85 -2.61
C ILE A 129 -9.68 2.66 -3.55
N THR A 130 -8.84 1.64 -3.45
CA THR A 130 -9.04 0.37 -4.16
C THR A 130 -9.40 -0.70 -3.15
N CYS A 131 -10.35 -1.55 -3.52
CA CYS A 131 -10.93 -2.52 -2.60
C CYS A 131 -10.84 -3.93 -3.20
N HIS A 132 -10.58 -4.89 -2.33
CA HIS A 132 -10.60 -6.31 -2.65
C HIS A 132 -11.65 -6.99 -1.79
N ARG A 133 -12.33 -7.97 -2.35
CA ARG A 133 -13.39 -8.66 -1.66
C ARG A 133 -13.12 -10.16 -1.58
N ASP A 134 -13.07 -10.66 -0.38
CA ASP A 134 -13.10 -12.09 -0.09
C ASP A 134 -14.51 -12.46 0.41
N PRO A 135 -14.87 -13.75 0.43
CA PRO A 135 -16.23 -14.14 0.85
C PRO A 135 -16.63 -13.62 2.23
N GLN A 136 -15.70 -13.37 3.12
CA GLN A 136 -15.99 -13.00 4.50
C GLN A 136 -15.51 -11.61 4.88
N GLU A 137 -14.71 -10.96 4.03
CA GLU A 137 -14.14 -9.66 4.38
C GLU A 137 -13.89 -8.79 3.16
N GLY A 138 -13.84 -7.48 3.39
CA GLY A 138 -13.33 -6.54 2.39
C GLY A 138 -11.98 -5.99 2.86
N ARG A 139 -11.06 -5.79 1.93
CA ARG A 139 -9.75 -5.23 2.22
C ARG A 139 -9.48 -4.02 1.36
N ILE A 140 -8.88 -3.01 1.97
CA ILE A 140 -8.37 -1.85 1.23
C ILE A 140 -7.00 -2.23 0.65
N GLY A 141 -6.83 -2.04 -0.64
CA GLY A 141 -5.55 -2.25 -1.32
C GLY A 141 -4.67 -1.00 -1.26
N LEU A 142 -5.12 0.06 -1.93
CA LEU A 142 -4.44 1.35 -1.92
C LEU A 142 -5.44 2.42 -1.54
N VAL A 143 -5.00 3.41 -0.79
CA VAL A 143 -5.81 4.59 -0.49
C VAL A 143 -4.91 5.81 -0.45
N ALA A 144 -5.33 6.89 -1.10
CA ALA A 144 -4.57 8.14 -1.09
C ALA A 144 -5.47 9.34 -1.36
N VAL A 145 -5.09 10.47 -0.79
CA VAL A 145 -5.70 11.78 -1.07
C VAL A 145 -4.58 12.72 -1.51
N HIS A 146 -4.81 13.40 -2.63
CA HIS A 146 -3.86 14.38 -3.17
C HIS A 146 -3.53 15.43 -2.10
N PRO A 147 -2.27 15.82 -1.91
CA PRO A 147 -1.90 16.76 -0.86
C PRO A 147 -2.72 18.04 -0.82
N ASP A 148 -3.07 18.61 -1.97
CA ASP A 148 -3.86 19.84 -2.03
C ASP A 148 -5.29 19.69 -1.51
N PHE A 149 -5.76 18.45 -1.34
CA PHE A 149 -7.12 18.17 -0.88
C PHE A 149 -7.15 17.53 0.51
N GLN A 150 -5.98 17.33 1.13
CA GLN A 150 -5.92 16.80 2.48
C GLN A 150 -6.49 17.80 3.51
N GLY A 151 -6.87 17.28 4.68
CA GLY A 151 -7.47 18.11 5.72
C GLY A 151 -8.94 18.44 5.50
N ARG A 152 -9.58 17.90 4.45
CA ARG A 152 -10.99 18.16 4.12
C ARG A 152 -11.90 16.97 4.43
N ALA A 153 -11.44 16.07 5.29
CA ALA A 153 -12.20 14.88 5.73
C ALA A 153 -12.56 13.89 4.59
N LEU A 154 -11.82 13.91 3.47
CA LEU A 154 -12.09 13.02 2.35
C LEU A 154 -11.75 11.55 2.65
N GLY A 155 -11.03 11.26 3.73
CA GLY A 155 -10.66 9.90 4.11
C GLY A 155 -11.56 9.28 5.18
N GLN A 156 -12.67 9.90 5.52
CA GLN A 156 -13.60 9.42 6.55
C GLN A 156 -14.65 8.47 5.99
#